data_15310a5c29aa6b40664fa08ffb37a999
#
_entry.id   15310a5c29aa6b40664fa08ffb37a999
#
_cell.length_a   1.000
_cell.length_b   1.000
_cell.length_c   1.000
_cell.angle_alpha   90.00
_cell.angle_beta   90.00
_cell.angle_gamma   90.00
#
_symmetry.space_group_name_H-M   'P 1'
#
loop_
_entity.id
_entity.type
_entity.pdbx_description
1 polymer ?
#
loop_
_entity_poly.entity_id
_entity_poly.type
_entity_poly.pdbx_seq_one_letter_code
_entity_poly.pdbx_strand_id
1 'polypeptide(L)'
;MAIEQIERLPDVSFIDDDINLDGIQKQMLQDYQDKYMEETGEETVLDRGEPIALILYACSVQIYQMYMYVDRAGKQNLLKYAFGAFLDNLAALKGIERTAAKPATVTMRFTLSEAQTGAIAIPAGTRVTDSEAYFTTDKYAEIKAGETTVDVACTSIETGVDLNGIHEGAIQTLVDPIPYIESVTNITETDGGADPESDESLKDRIYIAPSRYSTAGTEEAYIYWVKTYNSTIADVKVSSDNPGEVDIVFLMDNGIPSQEMITGLTKYITDPNIRPLTDKVVVKAPTAVNYSISLTYYINSSDSGSVETIQSEVAKAVDDFVTWQQSKIGRDINSSELIKRVTAAGAKRVEIKSPVFQKIGGTSIAYCTSKNVTYGGVEDD
;
A
#
# COMPACT_ATOMS: atom_id res chain seq x y z
N MET A 1 -8.95 -1.03 -9.75
CA MET A 1 -9.91 -0.70 -10.83
C MET A 1 -9.83 0.77 -11.23
N ALA A 2 -9.92 1.73 -10.32
CA ALA A 2 -9.81 3.14 -10.70
C ALA A 2 -8.40 3.51 -11.19
N ILE A 3 -7.34 3.00 -10.56
CA ILE A 3 -5.96 3.19 -11.01
C ILE A 3 -5.78 2.68 -12.45
N GLU A 4 -6.27 1.49 -12.79
CA GLU A 4 -6.19 0.97 -14.16
C GLU A 4 -6.90 1.86 -15.18
N GLN A 5 -7.98 2.54 -14.78
CA GLN A 5 -8.68 3.49 -15.65
C GLN A 5 -7.90 4.79 -15.82
N ILE A 6 -7.26 5.28 -14.75
CA ILE A 6 -6.39 6.45 -14.78
C ILE A 6 -5.17 6.17 -15.67
N GLU A 7 -4.55 5.00 -15.57
CA GLU A 7 -3.41 4.60 -16.40
C GLU A 7 -3.74 4.48 -17.89
N ARG A 8 -4.99 4.12 -18.23
CA ARG A 8 -5.47 4.07 -19.63
C ARG A 8 -5.74 5.43 -20.26
N LEU A 9 -5.73 6.51 -19.46
CA LEU A 9 -5.84 7.85 -20.03
C LEU A 9 -4.64 8.11 -20.98
N PRO A 10 -4.88 8.85 -22.08
CA PRO A 10 -3.80 9.16 -23.02
C PRO A 10 -2.67 9.91 -22.32
N ASP A 11 -1.44 9.66 -22.77
CA ASP A 11 -0.30 10.43 -22.33
C ASP A 11 -0.37 11.85 -22.90
N VAL A 12 0.08 12.81 -22.10
CA VAL A 12 0.06 14.23 -22.44
C VAL A 12 1.48 14.77 -22.31
N SER A 13 1.90 15.55 -23.31
CA SER A 13 3.07 16.40 -23.25
C SER A 13 2.63 17.86 -23.37
N PHE A 14 3.23 18.75 -22.56
CA PHE A 14 3.03 20.20 -22.64
C PHE A 14 4.11 20.89 -23.46
N ILE A 15 5.02 20.10 -24.03
CA ILE A 15 6.04 20.54 -24.99
C ILE A 15 5.89 19.72 -26.26
N ASP A 16 6.27 20.29 -27.38
CA ASP A 16 6.24 19.61 -28.68
C ASP A 16 7.25 18.45 -28.70
N ASP A 17 6.89 17.34 -29.33
CA ASP A 17 7.69 16.12 -29.37
C ASP A 17 9.04 16.27 -30.08
N ASP A 18 9.19 17.29 -30.92
CA ASP A 18 10.41 17.62 -31.66
C ASP A 18 11.41 18.44 -30.83
N ILE A 19 11.00 18.97 -29.67
CA ILE A 19 11.90 19.70 -28.77
C ILE A 19 12.84 18.69 -28.08
N ASN A 20 14.10 18.74 -28.49
CA ASN A 20 15.18 17.96 -27.89
C ASN A 20 16.46 18.79 -27.77
N LEU A 21 17.41 18.32 -26.98
CA LEU A 21 18.65 19.05 -26.69
C LEU A 21 19.44 19.38 -27.97
N ASP A 22 19.54 18.43 -28.89
CA ASP A 22 20.30 18.62 -30.12
C ASP A 22 19.64 19.67 -31.03
N GLY A 23 18.31 19.68 -31.10
CA GLY A 23 17.53 20.66 -31.85
C GLY A 23 17.72 22.07 -31.29
N ILE A 24 17.61 22.22 -29.95
CA ILE A 24 17.85 23.52 -29.30
C ILE A 24 19.27 24.01 -29.54
N GLN A 25 20.27 23.13 -29.42
CA GLN A 25 21.66 23.49 -29.64
C GLN A 25 21.89 23.94 -31.09
N LYS A 26 21.37 23.20 -32.09
CA LYS A 26 21.47 23.58 -33.50
C LYS A 26 20.82 24.94 -33.76
N GLN A 27 19.64 25.17 -33.22
CA GLN A 27 18.94 26.42 -33.37
C GLN A 27 19.74 27.58 -32.76
N MET A 28 20.27 27.42 -31.56
CA MET A 28 21.09 28.47 -30.93
C MET A 28 22.37 28.78 -31.70
N LEU A 29 23.02 27.76 -32.26
CA LEU A 29 24.20 27.99 -33.15
C LEU A 29 23.81 28.75 -34.41
N GLN A 30 22.70 28.37 -35.03
CA GLN A 30 22.21 29.04 -36.23
C GLN A 30 21.83 30.50 -35.92
N ASP A 31 21.07 30.74 -34.85
CA ASP A 31 20.66 32.10 -34.44
C ASP A 31 21.88 33.00 -34.16
N TYR A 32 22.94 32.43 -33.55
CA TYR A 32 24.18 33.17 -33.35
C TYR A 32 24.86 33.50 -34.70
N GLN A 33 24.99 32.56 -35.61
CA GLN A 33 25.62 32.73 -36.91
C GLN A 33 24.87 33.77 -37.73
N ASP A 34 23.53 33.66 -37.79
CA ASP A 34 22.67 34.61 -38.48
C ASP A 34 22.80 36.03 -37.94
N LYS A 35 22.82 36.15 -36.57
CA LYS A 35 22.98 37.45 -35.95
C LYS A 35 24.36 38.04 -36.11
N TYR A 36 25.42 37.24 -36.11
CA TYR A 36 26.77 37.65 -36.37
C TYR A 36 26.91 38.21 -37.78
N MET A 37 26.35 37.50 -38.78
CA MET A 37 26.32 37.96 -40.18
C MET A 37 25.56 39.28 -40.33
N GLU A 38 24.41 39.41 -39.64
CA GLU A 38 23.62 40.66 -39.68
C GLU A 38 24.42 41.87 -39.16
N GLU A 39 25.16 41.72 -38.06
CA GLU A 39 25.86 42.79 -37.37
C GLU A 39 27.22 43.12 -38.00
N THR A 40 27.94 42.11 -38.51
CA THR A 40 29.32 42.28 -39.02
C THR A 40 29.44 42.25 -40.53
N GLY A 41 28.46 41.68 -41.24
CA GLY A 41 28.53 41.41 -42.65
C GLY A 41 29.46 40.26 -43.02
N GLU A 42 29.95 39.48 -42.06
CA GLU A 42 30.86 38.35 -42.23
C GLU A 42 30.20 37.03 -41.81
N GLU A 43 30.43 35.97 -42.61
CA GLU A 43 30.02 34.61 -42.22
C GLU A 43 30.94 34.06 -41.15
N THR A 44 30.36 33.41 -40.15
CA THR A 44 31.11 32.68 -39.13
C THR A 44 30.59 31.26 -39.01
N VAL A 45 31.50 30.29 -38.83
CA VAL A 45 31.17 28.88 -38.55
C VAL A 45 31.85 28.52 -37.25
N LEU A 46 31.06 28.12 -36.28
CA LEU A 46 31.57 27.73 -34.96
C LEU A 46 31.89 26.23 -34.92
N ASP A 47 33.14 25.93 -34.64
CA ASP A 47 33.57 24.56 -34.35
C ASP A 47 33.14 24.16 -32.94
N ARG A 48 32.90 22.85 -32.73
CA ARG A 48 32.40 22.32 -31.43
C ARG A 48 33.28 22.65 -30.22
N GLY A 49 34.58 22.87 -30.42
CA GLY A 49 35.54 23.19 -29.36
C GLY A 49 35.69 24.68 -29.08
N GLU A 50 35.05 25.55 -29.81
CA GLU A 50 35.17 26.98 -29.61
C GLU A 50 34.46 27.45 -28.35
N PRO A 51 35.01 28.43 -27.61
CA PRO A 51 34.44 28.90 -26.35
C PRO A 51 32.97 29.34 -26.47
N ILE A 52 32.59 29.98 -27.59
CA ILE A 52 31.22 30.41 -27.86
C ILE A 52 30.30 29.19 -28.04
N ALA A 53 30.73 28.18 -28.81
CA ALA A 53 29.95 26.96 -29.04
C ALA A 53 29.72 26.20 -27.72
N LEU A 54 30.72 26.16 -26.82
CA LEU A 54 30.60 25.55 -25.48
C LEU A 54 29.66 26.32 -24.56
N ILE A 55 29.67 27.65 -24.63
CA ILE A 55 28.70 28.49 -23.88
C ILE A 55 27.28 28.23 -24.38
N LEU A 56 27.05 28.24 -25.69
CA LEU A 56 25.75 27.97 -26.28
C LEU A 56 25.26 26.55 -25.94
N TYR A 57 26.15 25.55 -25.91
CA TYR A 57 25.81 24.21 -25.43
C TYR A 57 25.36 24.23 -23.95
N ALA A 58 26.11 24.90 -23.07
CA ALA A 58 25.73 25.02 -21.67
C ALA A 58 24.36 25.71 -21.50
N CYS A 59 24.10 26.76 -22.28
CA CYS A 59 22.80 27.42 -22.32
C CYS A 59 21.68 26.50 -22.84
N SER A 60 21.94 25.73 -23.92
CA SER A 60 20.94 24.79 -24.48
C SER A 60 20.53 23.70 -23.48
N VAL A 61 21.47 23.23 -22.64
CA VAL A 61 21.18 22.28 -21.56
C VAL A 61 20.21 22.91 -20.54
N GLN A 62 20.44 24.14 -20.13
CA GLN A 62 19.57 24.84 -19.18
C GLN A 62 18.18 25.10 -19.78
N ILE A 63 18.10 25.49 -21.05
CA ILE A 63 16.84 25.72 -21.76
C ILE A 63 16.07 24.41 -21.87
N TYR A 64 16.72 23.31 -22.25
CA TYR A 64 16.08 21.99 -22.30
C TYR A 64 15.55 21.56 -20.93
N GLN A 65 16.32 21.76 -19.87
CA GLN A 65 15.85 21.51 -18.48
C GLN A 65 14.62 22.37 -18.14
N MET A 66 14.58 23.63 -18.57
CA MET A 66 13.40 24.49 -18.36
C MET A 66 12.16 23.93 -19.07
N TYR A 67 12.28 23.45 -20.31
CA TYR A 67 11.19 22.78 -20.99
C TYR A 67 10.68 21.55 -20.21
N MET A 68 11.60 20.72 -19.71
CA MET A 68 11.24 19.56 -18.90
C MET A 68 10.53 19.94 -17.60
N TYR A 69 10.94 21.07 -16.96
CA TYR A 69 10.23 21.60 -15.79
C TYR A 69 8.83 22.11 -16.13
N VAL A 70 8.66 22.77 -17.29
CA VAL A 70 7.34 23.24 -17.77
C VAL A 70 6.41 22.04 -18.00
N ASP A 71 6.88 20.99 -18.71
CA ASP A 71 6.11 19.77 -18.93
C ASP A 71 5.70 19.13 -17.60
N ARG A 72 6.66 18.96 -16.69
CA ARG A 72 6.39 18.40 -15.37
C ARG A 72 5.39 19.23 -14.58
N ALA A 73 5.53 20.56 -14.58
CA ALA A 73 4.61 21.45 -13.88
C ALA A 73 3.20 21.40 -14.46
N GLY A 74 3.07 21.35 -15.80
CA GLY A 74 1.80 21.16 -16.47
C GLY A 74 1.13 19.83 -16.08
N LYS A 75 1.89 18.77 -16.09
CA LYS A 75 1.44 17.41 -15.73
C LYS A 75 0.93 17.31 -14.30
N GLN A 76 1.47 18.11 -13.36
CA GLN A 76 0.97 18.11 -11.97
C GLN A 76 -0.50 18.53 -11.81
N ASN A 77 -1.11 19.14 -12.82
CA ASN A 77 -2.54 19.45 -12.83
C ASN A 77 -3.42 18.29 -13.30
N LEU A 78 -2.83 17.19 -13.70
CA LEU A 78 -3.53 16.01 -14.22
C LEU A 78 -3.40 14.86 -13.22
N LEU A 79 -4.53 14.24 -12.84
CA LEU A 79 -4.59 13.19 -11.83
C LEU A 79 -3.63 12.03 -12.12
N LYS A 80 -3.42 11.67 -13.41
CA LYS A 80 -2.49 10.61 -13.83
C LYS A 80 -1.06 10.87 -13.35
N TYR A 81 -0.59 12.12 -13.40
CA TYR A 81 0.81 12.48 -13.17
C TYR A 81 1.07 13.20 -11.84
N ALA A 82 0.02 13.71 -11.19
CA ALA A 82 0.15 14.45 -9.94
C ALA A 82 0.68 13.56 -8.81
N PHE A 83 1.50 14.12 -7.93
CA PHE A 83 2.03 13.46 -6.74
C PHE A 83 2.24 14.45 -5.59
N GLY A 84 2.35 13.94 -4.37
CA GLY A 84 2.61 14.71 -3.16
C GLY A 84 1.64 15.88 -2.98
N ALA A 85 2.14 17.06 -2.64
CA ALA A 85 1.34 18.24 -2.37
C ALA A 85 0.49 18.72 -3.57
N PHE A 86 0.89 18.45 -4.80
CA PHE A 86 0.08 18.74 -5.98
C PHE A 86 -1.17 17.87 -6.01
N LEU A 87 -1.01 16.59 -5.71
CA LEU A 87 -2.12 15.65 -5.62
C LEU A 87 -3.06 16.01 -4.46
N ASP A 88 -2.53 16.44 -3.31
CA ASP A 88 -3.32 16.90 -2.16
C ASP A 88 -4.18 18.12 -2.53
N ASN A 89 -3.66 19.05 -3.35
CA ASN A 89 -4.44 20.18 -3.87
C ASN A 89 -5.55 19.72 -4.82
N LEU A 90 -5.30 18.73 -5.69
CA LEU A 90 -6.36 18.15 -6.52
C LEU A 90 -7.43 17.44 -5.68
N ALA A 91 -7.05 16.76 -4.61
CA ALA A 91 -7.95 16.14 -3.65
C ALA A 91 -8.85 17.18 -2.96
N ALA A 92 -8.26 18.31 -2.54
CA ALA A 92 -8.97 19.40 -1.89
C ALA A 92 -10.09 19.99 -2.80
N LEU A 93 -9.89 20.06 -4.12
CA LEU A 93 -10.94 20.46 -5.07
C LEU A 93 -12.17 19.54 -5.07
N LYS A 94 -11.99 18.30 -4.63
CA LYS A 94 -13.06 17.31 -4.44
C LYS A 94 -13.55 17.26 -2.99
N GLY A 95 -13.03 18.11 -2.10
CA GLY A 95 -13.29 18.08 -0.66
C GLY A 95 -12.82 16.78 0.00
N ILE A 96 -11.65 16.28 -0.42
CA ILE A 96 -10.99 15.10 0.13
C ILE A 96 -9.64 15.53 0.70
N GLU A 97 -9.28 14.95 1.82
CA GLU A 97 -7.95 15.08 2.42
C GLU A 97 -7.27 13.72 2.41
N ARG A 98 -5.94 13.71 2.34
CA ARG A 98 -5.13 12.50 2.49
C ARG A 98 -5.40 11.90 3.87
N THR A 99 -5.65 10.58 3.92
CA THR A 99 -5.83 9.89 5.18
C THR A 99 -4.52 9.92 5.97
N ALA A 100 -4.61 10.44 7.20
CA ALA A 100 -3.45 10.52 8.08
C ALA A 100 -3.03 9.13 8.59
N ALA A 101 -1.78 9.00 9.00
CA ALA A 101 -1.30 7.83 9.71
C ALA A 101 -2.15 7.55 10.96
N LYS A 102 -2.30 6.27 11.30
CA LYS A 102 -3.05 5.82 12.48
C LYS A 102 -2.16 5.02 13.42
N PRO A 103 -2.38 5.13 14.73
CA PRO A 103 -1.74 4.28 15.70
C PRO A 103 -2.35 2.86 15.69
N ALA A 104 -1.58 1.87 16.13
CA ALA A 104 -2.06 0.52 16.36
C ALA A 104 -2.78 0.44 17.73
N THR A 105 -3.70 -0.50 17.84
CA THR A 105 -4.47 -0.78 19.06
C THR A 105 -4.24 -2.20 19.53
N VAL A 106 -4.35 -2.43 20.85
CA VAL A 106 -4.13 -3.74 21.47
C VAL A 106 -4.89 -3.82 22.79
N THR A 107 -5.31 -5.01 23.19
CA THR A 107 -5.87 -5.24 24.52
C THR A 107 -4.81 -5.79 25.47
N MET A 108 -4.53 -5.08 26.53
CA MET A 108 -3.55 -5.45 27.54
C MET A 108 -4.23 -6.00 28.78
N ARG A 109 -3.71 -7.11 29.31
CA ARG A 109 -4.12 -7.67 30.59
C ARG A 109 -3.11 -7.30 31.67
N PHE A 110 -3.60 -6.66 32.74
CA PHE A 110 -2.85 -6.37 33.95
C PHE A 110 -3.21 -7.42 34.98
N THR A 111 -2.20 -8.02 35.65
CA THR A 111 -2.37 -9.10 36.60
C THR A 111 -1.72 -8.73 37.93
N LEU A 112 -2.44 -8.94 39.02
CA LEU A 112 -1.93 -8.82 40.40
C LEU A 112 -1.30 -10.14 40.85
N SER A 113 -0.31 -10.08 41.74
CA SER A 113 0.25 -11.26 42.42
C SER A 113 -0.77 -11.97 43.28
N GLU A 114 -1.64 -11.21 43.97
CA GLU A 114 -2.69 -11.71 44.85
C GLU A 114 -3.89 -10.76 44.83
N ALA A 115 -5.10 -11.31 45.04
CA ALA A 115 -6.31 -10.51 45.13
C ALA A 115 -6.24 -9.53 46.33
N GLN A 116 -6.49 -8.26 46.05
CA GLN A 116 -6.45 -7.21 47.07
C GLN A 116 -7.85 -6.93 47.64
N THR A 117 -7.89 -6.42 48.90
CA THR A 117 -9.13 -6.03 49.55
C THR A 117 -9.71 -4.69 49.07
N GLY A 118 -8.90 -3.91 48.37
CA GLY A 118 -9.28 -2.64 47.73
C GLY A 118 -9.07 -2.70 46.23
N ALA A 119 -9.74 -1.83 45.47
CA ALA A 119 -9.53 -1.72 44.05
C ALA A 119 -8.15 -1.13 43.75
N ILE A 120 -7.44 -1.68 42.73
CA ILE A 120 -6.16 -1.18 42.24
C ILE A 120 -6.41 -0.42 40.93
N ALA A 121 -6.06 0.87 40.97
CA ALA A 121 -6.26 1.78 39.81
C ALA A 121 -5.17 1.63 38.75
N ILE A 122 -5.57 1.62 37.49
CA ILE A 122 -4.71 1.72 36.32
C ILE A 122 -5.07 3.03 35.62
N PRO A 123 -4.25 4.07 35.78
CA PRO A 123 -4.50 5.36 35.13
C PRO A 123 -4.54 5.28 33.61
N ALA A 124 -5.32 6.14 32.99
CA ALA A 124 -5.19 6.39 31.54
C ALA A 124 -3.77 6.95 31.24
N GLY A 125 -3.19 6.53 30.12
CA GLY A 125 -1.82 6.92 29.76
C GLY A 125 -0.72 6.08 30.42
N THR A 126 -1.05 5.01 31.14
CA THR A 126 -0.06 4.05 31.67
C THR A 126 0.64 3.39 30.46
N ARG A 127 1.99 3.44 30.45
CA ARG A 127 2.80 2.97 29.35
C ARG A 127 3.22 1.52 29.51
N VAL A 128 3.11 0.77 28.42
CA VAL A 128 3.61 -0.60 28.29
C VAL A 128 4.45 -0.72 27.03
N THR A 129 5.39 -1.66 26.96
CA THR A 129 6.30 -1.82 25.83
C THR A 129 6.77 -3.26 25.65
N ASP A 130 7.12 -3.62 24.41
CA ASP A 130 7.91 -4.80 24.06
C ASP A 130 9.41 -4.48 23.93
N SER A 131 9.84 -3.26 24.24
CA SER A 131 11.15 -2.60 24.06
C SER A 131 11.35 -1.86 22.73
N GLU A 132 10.58 -2.11 21.71
CA GLU A 132 10.63 -1.42 20.41
C GLU A 132 9.48 -0.42 20.28
N ALA A 133 8.26 -0.84 20.61
CA ALA A 133 7.05 -0.04 20.53
C ALA A 133 6.48 0.29 21.93
N TYR A 134 5.89 1.48 22.05
CA TYR A 134 5.25 1.93 23.27
C TYR A 134 3.74 2.08 23.05
N PHE A 135 2.97 1.51 24.01
CA PHE A 135 1.52 1.62 24.03
C PHE A 135 1.06 2.29 25.32
N THR A 136 -0.05 3.00 25.28
CA THR A 136 -0.64 3.66 26.44
C THR A 136 -2.08 3.21 26.64
N THR A 137 -2.50 3.05 27.90
CA THR A 137 -3.91 2.77 28.23
C THR A 137 -4.79 3.94 27.79
N ASP A 138 -5.87 3.65 27.06
CA ASP A 138 -6.77 4.67 26.50
C ASP A 138 -7.64 5.32 27.60
N LYS A 139 -8.00 4.56 28.61
CA LYS A 139 -8.93 4.98 29.68
C LYS A 139 -8.47 4.48 31.02
N TYR A 140 -8.95 5.16 32.06
CA TYR A 140 -8.87 4.65 33.43
C TYR A 140 -9.57 3.29 33.54
N ALA A 141 -8.91 2.36 34.21
CA ALA A 141 -9.45 1.06 34.58
C ALA A 141 -9.09 0.74 36.01
N GLU A 142 -9.77 -0.24 36.63
CA GLU A 142 -9.45 -0.73 37.94
C GLU A 142 -9.60 -2.26 38.05
N ILE A 143 -8.70 -2.91 38.77
CA ILE A 143 -8.87 -4.28 39.22
C ILE A 143 -9.69 -4.22 40.48
N LYS A 144 -10.91 -4.75 40.46
CA LYS A 144 -11.83 -4.67 41.58
C LYS A 144 -11.37 -5.50 42.80
N ALA A 145 -11.82 -5.14 43.97
CA ALA A 145 -11.54 -5.90 45.18
C ALA A 145 -11.95 -7.38 44.99
N GLY A 146 -11.01 -8.29 45.25
CA GLY A 146 -11.20 -9.72 45.07
C GLY A 146 -10.93 -10.28 43.70
N GLU A 147 -10.74 -9.43 42.67
CA GLU A 147 -10.28 -9.82 41.33
C GLU A 147 -8.75 -9.72 41.24
N THR A 148 -8.15 -10.46 40.31
CA THR A 148 -6.69 -10.46 40.06
C THR A 148 -6.30 -9.91 38.71
N THR A 149 -7.24 -9.69 37.81
CA THR A 149 -6.93 -9.24 36.45
C THR A 149 -7.92 -8.20 35.93
N VAL A 150 -7.47 -7.34 35.01
CA VAL A 150 -8.33 -6.47 34.21
C VAL A 150 -7.76 -6.34 32.80
N ASP A 151 -8.63 -6.31 31.81
CA ASP A 151 -8.28 -6.10 30.40
C ASP A 151 -8.56 -4.65 30.05
N VAL A 152 -7.56 -3.99 29.43
CA VAL A 152 -7.61 -2.56 29.12
C VAL A 152 -7.17 -2.36 27.65
N ALA A 153 -7.95 -1.58 26.90
CA ALA A 153 -7.55 -1.16 25.57
C ALA A 153 -6.39 -0.16 25.64
N CYS A 154 -5.39 -0.39 24.79
CA CYS A 154 -4.21 0.45 24.68
C CYS A 154 -3.98 0.83 23.22
N THR A 155 -3.46 2.04 23.02
CA THR A 155 -3.11 2.59 21.72
C THR A 155 -1.62 2.89 21.67
N SER A 156 -0.96 2.62 20.54
CA SER A 156 0.45 2.95 20.35
C SER A 156 0.69 4.46 20.40
N ILE A 157 1.85 4.87 20.88
CA ILE A 157 2.26 6.29 20.91
C ILE A 157 2.61 6.75 19.49
N GLU A 158 3.26 5.89 18.73
CA GLU A 158 3.62 6.16 17.34
C GLU A 158 2.54 5.62 16.40
N THR A 159 2.56 6.13 15.18
CA THR A 159 1.66 5.69 14.11
C THR A 159 2.46 4.92 13.06
N GLY A 160 1.84 3.99 12.38
CA GLY A 160 2.47 3.26 11.28
C GLY A 160 2.02 1.81 11.20
N VAL A 161 2.22 1.22 10.04
CA VAL A 161 1.90 -0.18 9.75
C VAL A 161 2.82 -1.16 10.47
N ASP A 162 4.06 -0.75 10.75
CA ASP A 162 5.08 -1.58 11.43
C ASP A 162 4.70 -1.95 12.87
N LEU A 163 3.71 -1.24 13.44
CA LEU A 163 3.19 -1.51 14.77
C LEU A 163 2.09 -2.57 14.80
N ASN A 164 1.69 -3.10 13.66
CA ASN A 164 0.75 -4.21 13.56
C ASN A 164 1.48 -5.55 13.63
N GLY A 165 0.76 -6.60 14.05
CA GLY A 165 1.28 -7.96 14.03
C GLY A 165 2.19 -8.31 15.20
N ILE A 166 2.25 -7.50 16.26
CA ILE A 166 2.93 -7.88 17.50
C ILE A 166 2.08 -8.97 18.17
N HIS A 167 2.61 -10.19 18.21
CA HIS A 167 1.88 -11.37 18.69
C HIS A 167 1.43 -11.27 20.15
N GLU A 168 0.40 -12.04 20.49
CA GLU A 168 -0.04 -12.19 21.87
C GLU A 168 1.12 -12.60 22.80
N GLY A 169 1.20 -11.95 23.96
CA GLY A 169 2.23 -12.21 24.94
C GLY A 169 3.59 -11.57 24.67
N ALA A 170 3.76 -10.78 23.60
CA ALA A 170 5.03 -10.13 23.31
C ALA A 170 5.25 -8.82 24.09
N ILE A 171 4.18 -8.07 24.39
CA ILE A 171 4.24 -6.84 25.18
C ILE A 171 4.13 -7.19 26.65
N GLN A 172 5.24 -7.16 27.37
CA GLN A 172 5.32 -7.66 28.76
C GLN A 172 5.89 -6.66 29.75
N THR A 173 6.35 -5.51 29.32
CA THR A 173 7.04 -4.55 30.17
C THR A 173 6.13 -3.39 30.55
N LEU A 174 5.89 -3.22 31.86
CA LEU A 174 5.24 -2.04 32.37
C LEU A 174 6.27 -0.94 32.61
N VAL A 175 6.16 0.16 31.87
CA VAL A 175 7.10 1.29 31.94
C VAL A 175 6.87 2.13 33.19
N ASP A 176 5.59 2.35 33.52
CA ASP A 176 5.18 3.12 34.70
C ASP A 176 4.74 2.15 35.80
N PRO A 177 5.61 1.80 36.79
CA PRO A 177 5.28 0.80 37.80
C PRO A 177 4.06 1.18 38.61
N ILE A 178 3.11 0.26 38.74
CA ILE A 178 1.91 0.39 39.56
C ILE A 178 2.04 -0.61 40.73
N PRO A 179 1.83 -0.20 41.98
CA PRO A 179 1.91 -1.11 43.10
C PRO A 179 0.96 -2.31 42.95
N TYR A 180 1.43 -3.50 43.35
CA TYR A 180 0.73 -4.78 43.29
C TYR A 180 0.54 -5.40 41.92
N ILE A 181 0.83 -4.69 40.79
CA ILE A 181 0.88 -5.31 39.46
C ILE A 181 2.12 -6.19 39.38
N GLU A 182 1.91 -7.49 39.17
CA GLU A 182 2.97 -8.49 38.97
C GLU A 182 3.40 -8.57 37.51
N SER A 183 2.43 -8.57 36.60
CA SER A 183 2.71 -8.72 35.21
C SER A 183 1.68 -7.98 34.33
N VAL A 184 2.14 -7.64 33.14
CA VAL A 184 1.30 -7.09 32.06
C VAL A 184 1.58 -7.89 30.78
N THR A 185 0.55 -8.18 30.03
CA THR A 185 0.71 -8.88 28.74
C THR A 185 -0.41 -8.51 27.77
N ASN A 186 -0.11 -8.46 26.49
CA ASN A 186 -1.15 -8.33 25.49
C ASN A 186 -1.85 -9.67 25.24
N ILE A 187 -3.17 -9.61 25.17
CA ILE A 187 -4.05 -10.78 24.95
C ILE A 187 -4.67 -10.78 23.55
N THR A 188 -4.34 -9.77 22.75
CA THR A 188 -4.64 -9.69 21.31
C THR A 188 -3.37 -9.32 20.58
N GLU A 189 -3.30 -9.67 19.33
CA GLU A 189 -2.31 -9.16 18.39
C GLU A 189 -2.58 -7.67 18.14
N THR A 190 -1.54 -6.87 17.89
CA THR A 190 -1.71 -5.44 17.58
C THR A 190 -2.23 -5.26 16.17
N ASP A 191 -3.16 -4.32 15.96
CA ASP A 191 -3.77 -4.05 14.66
C ASP A 191 -4.28 -2.60 14.55
N GLY A 192 -4.61 -2.16 13.32
CA GLY A 192 -5.22 -0.85 13.06
C GLY A 192 -4.23 0.27 12.80
N GLY A 193 -2.94 0.03 13.00
CA GLY A 193 -1.88 0.96 12.61
C GLY A 193 -1.82 1.15 11.10
N ALA A 194 -1.61 2.38 10.67
CA ALA A 194 -1.54 2.71 9.25
C ALA A 194 -0.57 3.86 9.01
N ASP A 195 0.15 3.76 7.89
CA ASP A 195 0.96 4.86 7.37
C ASP A 195 0.07 5.95 6.75
N PRO A 196 0.60 7.14 6.48
CA PRO A 196 -0.10 8.13 5.67
C PRO A 196 -0.49 7.52 4.32
N GLU A 197 -1.67 7.85 3.85
CA GLU A 197 -2.17 7.34 2.57
C GLU A 197 -1.18 7.60 1.43
N SER A 198 -0.89 6.58 0.62
CA SER A 198 -0.03 6.69 -0.55
C SER A 198 -0.66 7.55 -1.66
N ASP A 199 0.16 8.08 -2.56
CA ASP A 199 -0.33 8.82 -3.72
C ASP A 199 -1.26 7.98 -4.60
N GLU A 200 -0.99 6.71 -4.73
CA GLU A 200 -1.80 5.78 -5.53
C GLU A 200 -3.18 5.58 -4.92
N SER A 201 -3.25 5.35 -3.60
CA SER A 201 -4.52 5.24 -2.87
C SER A 201 -5.33 6.53 -2.96
N LEU A 202 -4.68 7.68 -2.79
CA LEU A 202 -5.34 8.98 -2.88
C LEU A 202 -5.86 9.24 -4.30
N LYS A 203 -5.13 8.89 -5.37
CA LYS A 203 -5.61 8.97 -6.76
C LYS A 203 -6.87 8.15 -6.99
N ASP A 204 -6.89 6.91 -6.47
CA ASP A 204 -8.05 6.01 -6.54
C ASP A 204 -9.28 6.65 -5.88
N ARG A 205 -9.10 7.23 -4.69
CA ARG A 205 -10.16 7.94 -3.96
C ARG A 205 -10.64 9.20 -4.67
N ILE A 206 -9.73 10.00 -5.22
CA ILE A 206 -10.10 11.21 -6.00
C ILE A 206 -10.95 10.81 -7.22
N TYR A 207 -10.59 9.73 -7.90
CA TYR A 207 -11.30 9.24 -9.08
C TYR A 207 -12.72 8.80 -8.73
N ILE A 208 -12.90 8.03 -7.65
CA ILE A 208 -14.23 7.54 -7.21
C ILE A 208 -15.00 8.53 -6.35
N ALA A 209 -14.40 9.65 -5.96
CA ALA A 209 -15.03 10.65 -5.09
C ALA A 209 -16.40 11.17 -5.53
N PRO A 210 -16.67 11.34 -6.84
CA PRO A 210 -18.00 11.74 -7.27
C PRO A 210 -19.11 10.77 -6.82
N SER A 211 -18.81 9.49 -6.66
CA SER A 211 -19.76 8.46 -6.24
C SER A 211 -20.26 8.64 -4.81
N ARG A 212 -19.50 9.34 -3.94
CA ARG A 212 -19.91 9.61 -2.55
C ARG A 212 -21.20 10.44 -2.43
N TYR A 213 -21.51 11.22 -3.46
CA TYR A 213 -22.73 12.03 -3.48
C TYR A 213 -23.98 11.23 -3.85
N SER A 214 -23.82 9.94 -4.20
CA SER A 214 -24.95 9.07 -4.49
C SER A 214 -25.72 8.75 -3.20
N THR A 215 -26.96 9.20 -3.13
CA THR A 215 -27.88 8.85 -2.04
C THR A 215 -28.57 7.50 -2.26
N ALA A 216 -28.26 6.82 -3.38
CA ALA A 216 -28.88 5.56 -3.76
C ALA A 216 -28.10 4.31 -3.28
N GLY A 217 -27.02 4.48 -2.51
CA GLY A 217 -26.24 3.34 -2.00
C GLY A 217 -25.55 2.51 -3.09
N THR A 218 -24.91 3.18 -4.06
CA THR A 218 -24.19 2.50 -5.14
C THR A 218 -22.97 1.75 -4.63
N GLU A 219 -22.54 0.71 -5.35
CA GLU A 219 -21.31 -0.06 -5.03
C GLU A 219 -20.10 0.87 -4.83
N GLU A 220 -19.89 1.81 -5.76
CA GLU A 220 -18.75 2.75 -5.70
C GLU A 220 -18.84 3.69 -4.49
N ALA A 221 -20.02 4.09 -4.05
CA ALA A 221 -20.19 4.92 -2.86
C ALA A 221 -19.71 4.17 -1.60
N TYR A 222 -20.09 2.90 -1.44
CA TYR A 222 -19.62 2.08 -0.35
C TYR A 222 -18.12 1.80 -0.43
N ILE A 223 -17.59 1.50 -1.62
CA ILE A 223 -16.14 1.34 -1.84
C ILE A 223 -15.39 2.60 -1.40
N TYR A 224 -15.89 3.78 -1.80
CA TYR A 224 -15.30 5.05 -1.39
C TYR A 224 -15.23 5.20 0.13
N TRP A 225 -16.34 4.97 0.83
CA TRP A 225 -16.40 5.13 2.29
C TRP A 225 -15.54 4.10 3.01
N VAL A 226 -15.50 2.85 2.55
CA VAL A 226 -14.64 1.81 3.11
C VAL A 226 -13.17 2.18 2.98
N LYS A 227 -12.71 2.60 1.80
CA LYS A 227 -11.32 3.04 1.58
C LYS A 227 -10.98 4.32 2.35
N THR A 228 -11.95 5.18 2.62
CA THR A 228 -11.76 6.38 3.45
C THR A 228 -11.55 6.04 4.92
N TYR A 229 -12.05 4.90 5.39
CA TYR A 229 -11.93 4.49 6.78
C TYR A 229 -10.48 4.19 7.17
N ASN A 230 -9.72 3.48 6.32
CA ASN A 230 -8.32 3.16 6.58
C ASN A 230 -7.55 3.01 5.27
N SER A 231 -6.36 3.63 5.18
CA SER A 231 -5.50 3.60 3.99
C SER A 231 -4.88 2.23 3.70
N THR A 232 -4.83 1.32 4.68
CA THR A 232 -4.32 -0.05 4.51
C THR A 232 -5.36 -1.03 3.96
N ILE A 233 -6.55 -0.55 3.57
CA ILE A 233 -7.56 -1.39 2.91
C ILE A 233 -7.19 -1.56 1.42
N ALA A 234 -6.71 -2.77 1.07
CA ALA A 234 -6.23 -3.11 -0.26
C ALA A 234 -7.36 -3.32 -1.27
N ASP A 235 -8.38 -4.09 -0.91
CA ASP A 235 -9.48 -4.42 -1.82
C ASP A 235 -10.83 -4.48 -1.10
N VAL A 236 -11.90 -4.16 -1.83
CA VAL A 236 -13.27 -4.11 -1.31
C VAL A 236 -14.20 -4.72 -2.33
N LYS A 237 -15.10 -5.58 -1.87
CA LYS A 237 -16.22 -6.12 -2.64
C LYS A 237 -17.52 -5.77 -1.97
N VAL A 238 -18.43 -5.18 -2.72
CA VAL A 238 -19.78 -4.85 -2.28
C VAL A 238 -20.76 -5.67 -3.11
N SER A 239 -21.72 -6.29 -2.46
CA SER A 239 -22.79 -7.04 -3.12
C SER A 239 -24.11 -6.86 -2.36
N SER A 240 -25.22 -7.15 -3.02
CA SER A 240 -26.56 -7.12 -2.43
C SER A 240 -27.31 -8.35 -2.95
N ASP A 241 -27.16 -9.45 -2.27
CA ASP A 241 -27.82 -10.70 -2.63
C ASP A 241 -29.30 -10.73 -2.14
N ASN A 242 -29.58 -9.95 -1.09
CA ASN A 242 -30.92 -9.80 -0.53
C ASN A 242 -31.39 -8.36 -0.62
N PRO A 243 -32.66 -8.09 -0.95
CA PRO A 243 -33.20 -6.75 -1.00
C PRO A 243 -33.01 -5.98 0.33
N GLY A 244 -32.41 -4.80 0.26
CA GLY A 244 -32.16 -3.94 1.42
C GLY A 244 -30.95 -4.37 2.28
N GLU A 245 -30.23 -5.44 1.93
CA GLU A 245 -29.01 -5.85 2.58
C GLU A 245 -27.80 -5.58 1.66
N VAL A 246 -26.75 -4.95 2.21
CA VAL A 246 -25.51 -4.66 1.53
C VAL A 246 -24.39 -5.39 2.24
N ASP A 247 -23.82 -6.38 1.59
CA ASP A 247 -22.65 -7.13 2.05
C ASP A 247 -21.36 -6.44 1.59
N ILE A 248 -20.51 -6.12 2.54
CA ILE A 248 -19.19 -5.53 2.31
C ILE A 248 -18.13 -6.51 2.78
N VAL A 249 -17.31 -6.98 1.86
CA VAL A 249 -16.14 -7.81 2.13
C VAL A 249 -14.90 -7.00 1.80
N PHE A 250 -13.98 -6.86 2.74
CA PHE A 250 -12.76 -6.06 2.54
C PHE A 250 -11.51 -6.82 2.95
N LEU A 251 -10.40 -6.44 2.36
CA LEU A 251 -9.08 -7.02 2.55
C LEU A 251 -8.10 -5.92 2.95
N MET A 252 -7.21 -6.21 3.89
CA MET A 252 -6.12 -5.33 4.27
C MET A 252 -4.86 -5.64 3.47
N ASP A 253 -3.91 -4.71 3.39
CA ASP A 253 -2.60 -4.93 2.74
C ASP A 253 -1.82 -6.08 3.41
N ASN A 254 -1.98 -6.24 4.72
CA ASN A 254 -1.38 -7.32 5.51
C ASN A 254 -2.20 -8.63 5.52
N GLY A 255 -3.34 -8.70 4.81
CA GLY A 255 -4.17 -9.89 4.68
C GLY A 255 -5.60 -9.75 5.20
N ILE A 256 -6.09 -10.77 5.88
CA ILE A 256 -7.47 -10.83 6.38
C ILE A 256 -7.62 -9.86 7.57
N PRO A 257 -8.66 -8.99 7.57
CA PRO A 257 -8.87 -8.02 8.64
C PRO A 257 -9.17 -8.70 9.99
N SER A 258 -8.70 -8.07 11.06
CA SER A 258 -9.04 -8.47 12.43
C SER A 258 -10.52 -8.20 12.77
N GLN A 259 -11.00 -8.81 13.86
CA GLN A 259 -12.35 -8.57 14.33
C GLN A 259 -12.55 -7.11 14.78
N GLU A 260 -11.50 -6.47 15.29
CA GLU A 260 -11.54 -5.05 15.67
C GLU A 260 -11.72 -4.15 14.45
N MET A 261 -10.98 -4.41 13.37
CA MET A 261 -11.14 -3.69 12.11
C MET A 261 -12.54 -3.84 11.52
N ILE A 262 -13.11 -5.06 11.54
CA ILE A 262 -14.48 -5.31 11.10
C ILE A 262 -15.49 -4.52 11.94
N THR A 263 -15.33 -4.55 13.26
CA THR A 263 -16.23 -3.84 14.18
C THR A 263 -16.12 -2.32 14.00
N GLY A 264 -14.91 -1.80 13.88
CA GLY A 264 -14.64 -0.38 13.67
C GLY A 264 -15.21 0.12 12.34
N LEU A 265 -14.96 -0.61 11.25
CA LEU A 265 -15.53 -0.29 9.95
C LEU A 265 -17.04 -0.38 9.93
N THR A 266 -17.62 -1.40 10.57
CA THR A 266 -19.07 -1.54 10.69
C THR A 266 -19.69 -0.30 11.35
N LYS A 267 -19.10 0.14 12.46
CA LYS A 267 -19.56 1.35 13.15
C LYS A 267 -19.46 2.59 12.27
N TYR A 268 -18.36 2.74 11.53
CA TYR A 268 -18.15 3.87 10.64
C TYR A 268 -19.14 3.90 9.48
N ILE A 269 -19.33 2.77 8.77
CA ILE A 269 -20.17 2.71 7.58
C ILE A 269 -21.67 2.77 7.91
N THR A 270 -22.05 2.42 9.13
CA THR A 270 -23.45 2.50 9.60
C THR A 270 -23.85 3.88 10.13
N ASP A 271 -22.93 4.87 10.10
CA ASP A 271 -23.25 6.26 10.46
C ASP A 271 -24.41 6.77 9.58
N PRO A 272 -25.44 7.42 10.16
CA PRO A 272 -26.58 7.95 9.40
C PRO A 272 -26.22 8.94 8.29
N ASN A 273 -25.06 9.59 8.37
CA ASN A 273 -24.58 10.51 7.33
C ASN A 273 -23.91 9.79 6.14
N ILE A 274 -23.59 8.51 6.27
CA ILE A 274 -22.90 7.69 5.26
C ILE A 274 -23.89 6.71 4.63
N ARG A 275 -24.62 5.98 5.48
CA ARG A 275 -25.48 4.89 5.06
C ARG A 275 -26.86 5.41 4.57
N PRO A 276 -27.36 5.00 3.38
CA PRO A 276 -28.75 5.18 3.01
C PRO A 276 -29.70 4.59 4.07
N LEU A 277 -30.81 5.24 4.29
CA LEU A 277 -31.72 4.90 5.40
C LEU A 277 -32.29 3.47 5.32
N THR A 278 -32.44 2.96 4.10
CA THR A 278 -33.03 1.64 3.83
C THR A 278 -32.04 0.47 3.89
N ASP A 279 -30.74 0.76 3.88
CA ASP A 279 -29.72 -0.26 3.71
C ASP A 279 -29.32 -0.90 5.07
N LYS A 280 -29.39 -2.20 5.14
CA LYS A 280 -28.78 -3.00 6.21
C LYS A 280 -27.40 -3.42 5.77
N VAL A 281 -26.37 -2.76 6.30
CA VAL A 281 -24.98 -3.05 5.95
C VAL A 281 -24.41 -4.15 6.83
N VAL A 282 -23.77 -5.14 6.20
CA VAL A 282 -23.08 -6.26 6.87
C VAL A 282 -21.63 -6.28 6.39
N VAL A 283 -20.70 -6.08 7.31
CA VAL A 283 -19.26 -6.07 7.02
C VAL A 283 -18.64 -7.40 7.43
N LYS A 284 -17.87 -8.01 6.53
CA LYS A 284 -17.29 -9.35 6.71
C LYS A 284 -15.83 -9.39 6.25
N ALA A 285 -15.06 -10.30 6.83
CA ALA A 285 -13.77 -10.72 6.27
C ALA A 285 -13.99 -11.63 5.05
N PRO A 286 -13.06 -11.67 4.08
CA PRO A 286 -13.09 -12.66 3.02
C PRO A 286 -12.87 -14.07 3.57
N THR A 287 -13.51 -15.07 2.92
CA THR A 287 -13.30 -16.48 3.27
C THR A 287 -11.97 -16.97 2.69
N ALA A 288 -11.09 -17.49 3.54
CA ALA A 288 -9.81 -18.03 3.08
C ALA A 288 -9.99 -19.35 2.33
N VAL A 289 -9.44 -19.44 1.12
CA VAL A 289 -9.27 -20.68 0.34
C VAL A 289 -7.81 -21.05 0.37
N ASN A 290 -7.46 -22.02 1.17
CA ASN A 290 -6.09 -22.42 1.39
C ASN A 290 -5.51 -23.16 0.20
N TYR A 291 -4.25 -22.84 -0.16
CA TYR A 291 -3.47 -23.58 -1.15
C TYR A 291 -2.02 -23.71 -0.70
N SER A 292 -1.29 -24.63 -1.31
CA SER A 292 0.15 -24.80 -1.11
C SER A 292 0.91 -24.64 -2.42
N ILE A 293 2.15 -24.20 -2.33
CA ILE A 293 3.08 -24.16 -3.46
C ILE A 293 4.05 -25.33 -3.32
N SER A 294 4.13 -26.15 -4.37
CA SER A 294 5.13 -27.22 -4.50
C SER A 294 5.58 -27.26 -5.95
N LEU A 295 6.82 -26.84 -6.19
CA LEU A 295 7.42 -26.82 -7.53
C LEU A 295 8.90 -27.21 -7.50
N THR A 296 9.36 -27.72 -8.64
CA THR A 296 10.77 -27.93 -8.93
C THR A 296 11.13 -27.12 -10.16
N TYR A 297 12.25 -26.42 -10.14
CA TYR A 297 12.73 -25.63 -11.27
C TYR A 297 14.15 -26.01 -11.64
N TYR A 298 14.50 -25.80 -12.89
CA TYR A 298 15.80 -26.10 -13.47
C TYR A 298 16.37 -24.86 -14.12
N ILE A 299 17.70 -24.74 -14.13
CA ILE A 299 18.43 -23.60 -14.69
C ILE A 299 19.18 -24.11 -15.93
N ASN A 300 19.32 -23.21 -16.96
CA ASN A 300 20.10 -23.57 -18.14
C ASN A 300 21.60 -23.73 -17.78
N SER A 301 22.28 -24.70 -18.36
CA SER A 301 23.71 -24.93 -18.16
C SER A 301 24.56 -23.73 -18.57
N SER A 302 24.11 -22.91 -19.55
CA SER A 302 24.74 -21.62 -19.91
C SER A 302 24.81 -20.64 -18.73
N ASP A 303 23.88 -20.73 -17.79
CA ASP A 303 23.73 -19.82 -16.65
C ASP A 303 24.32 -20.41 -15.35
N SER A 304 25.11 -21.48 -15.46
CA SER A 304 25.70 -22.19 -14.32
C SER A 304 26.56 -21.30 -13.41
N GLY A 305 27.14 -20.22 -13.93
CA GLY A 305 27.89 -19.21 -13.15
C GLY A 305 27.00 -18.29 -12.28
N SER A 306 25.68 -18.27 -12.49
CA SER A 306 24.72 -17.38 -11.84
C SER A 306 23.68 -18.13 -11.01
N VAL A 307 23.90 -19.40 -10.70
CA VAL A 307 22.93 -20.29 -10.02
C VAL A 307 22.42 -19.71 -8.71
N GLU A 308 23.28 -19.19 -7.84
CA GLU A 308 22.90 -18.63 -6.53
C GLU A 308 22.00 -17.38 -6.71
N THR A 309 22.34 -16.52 -7.66
CA THR A 309 21.54 -15.33 -7.98
C THR A 309 20.15 -15.73 -8.48
N ILE A 310 20.08 -16.68 -9.43
CA ILE A 310 18.79 -17.15 -9.98
C ILE A 310 17.95 -17.84 -8.89
N GLN A 311 18.58 -18.60 -7.98
CA GLN A 311 17.87 -19.20 -6.84
C GLN A 311 17.22 -18.13 -5.94
N SER A 312 17.96 -17.06 -5.65
CA SER A 312 17.45 -15.92 -4.87
C SER A 312 16.29 -15.21 -5.59
N GLU A 313 16.44 -14.95 -6.90
CA GLU A 313 15.39 -14.32 -7.70
C GLU A 313 14.15 -15.21 -7.86
N VAL A 314 14.32 -16.52 -7.97
CA VAL A 314 13.18 -17.48 -7.99
C VAL A 314 12.46 -17.47 -6.64
N ALA A 315 13.19 -17.49 -5.52
CA ALA A 315 12.57 -17.42 -4.19
C ALA A 315 11.74 -16.14 -4.04
N LYS A 316 12.30 -14.99 -4.43
CA LYS A 316 11.60 -13.70 -4.45
C LYS A 316 10.38 -13.72 -5.39
N ALA A 317 10.49 -14.26 -6.59
CA ALA A 317 9.39 -14.36 -7.55
C ALA A 317 8.20 -15.19 -6.99
N VAL A 318 8.50 -16.22 -6.19
CA VAL A 318 7.47 -17.02 -5.50
C VAL A 318 6.81 -16.20 -4.38
N ASP A 319 7.58 -15.44 -3.61
CA ASP A 319 7.04 -14.55 -2.56
C ASP A 319 6.19 -13.43 -3.16
N ASP A 320 6.66 -12.81 -4.24
CA ASP A 320 5.92 -11.82 -5.02
C ASP A 320 4.62 -12.40 -5.61
N PHE A 321 4.62 -13.67 -6.02
CA PHE A 321 3.40 -14.35 -6.45
C PHE A 321 2.41 -14.53 -5.30
N VAL A 322 2.85 -14.94 -4.12
CA VAL A 322 1.99 -15.10 -2.93
C VAL A 322 1.36 -13.76 -2.55
N THR A 323 2.15 -12.72 -2.46
CA THR A 323 1.69 -11.36 -2.17
C THR A 323 0.66 -10.88 -3.20
N TRP A 324 0.98 -11.03 -4.48
CA TRP A 324 0.07 -10.69 -5.57
C TRP A 324 -1.23 -11.50 -5.51
N GLN A 325 -1.16 -12.81 -5.24
CA GLN A 325 -2.33 -13.68 -5.16
C GLN A 325 -3.24 -13.26 -4.00
N GLN A 326 -2.67 -12.87 -2.88
CA GLN A 326 -3.38 -12.45 -1.68
C GLN A 326 -3.86 -10.98 -1.70
N SER A 327 -3.45 -10.18 -2.66
CA SER A 327 -3.79 -8.75 -2.71
C SER A 327 -5.18 -8.43 -3.27
N LYS A 328 -5.98 -9.42 -3.70
CA LYS A 328 -7.28 -9.19 -4.34
C LYS A 328 -8.30 -10.27 -4.01
N ILE A 329 -9.49 -9.87 -3.61
CA ILE A 329 -10.63 -10.74 -3.35
C ILE A 329 -11.14 -11.33 -4.68
N GLY A 330 -11.46 -12.63 -4.69
CA GLY A 330 -12.00 -13.33 -5.86
C GLY A 330 -10.99 -13.61 -6.97
N ARG A 331 -9.69 -13.51 -6.69
CA ARG A 331 -8.64 -13.83 -7.67
C ARG A 331 -8.42 -15.35 -7.69
N ASP A 332 -8.77 -15.99 -8.80
CA ASP A 332 -8.56 -17.42 -9.01
C ASP A 332 -7.10 -17.83 -8.81
N ILE A 333 -6.86 -18.99 -8.23
CA ILE A 333 -5.53 -19.54 -8.08
C ILE A 333 -5.04 -20.00 -9.46
N ASN A 334 -3.99 -19.35 -9.99
CA ASN A 334 -3.51 -19.59 -11.34
C ASN A 334 -2.03 -20.02 -11.35
N SER A 335 -1.79 -21.31 -11.57
CA SER A 335 -0.45 -21.88 -11.69
C SER A 335 0.34 -21.32 -12.88
N SER A 336 -0.31 -20.90 -13.95
CA SER A 336 0.37 -20.33 -15.12
C SER A 336 1.06 -19.00 -14.81
N GLU A 337 0.47 -18.17 -13.93
CA GLU A 337 1.11 -16.93 -13.49
C GLU A 337 2.33 -17.22 -12.62
N LEU A 338 2.31 -18.25 -11.79
CA LEU A 338 3.47 -18.69 -11.00
C LEU A 338 4.60 -19.17 -11.91
N ILE A 339 4.29 -20.01 -12.92
CA ILE A 339 5.28 -20.46 -13.91
C ILE A 339 5.93 -19.27 -14.61
N LYS A 340 5.12 -18.34 -15.11
CA LYS A 340 5.57 -17.13 -15.80
C LYS A 340 6.58 -16.35 -14.95
N ARG A 341 6.28 -16.12 -13.66
CA ARG A 341 7.15 -15.36 -12.75
C ARG A 341 8.46 -16.09 -12.48
N VAL A 342 8.40 -17.41 -12.21
CA VAL A 342 9.59 -18.23 -11.96
C VAL A 342 10.47 -18.32 -13.20
N THR A 343 9.89 -18.45 -14.38
CA THR A 343 10.65 -18.44 -15.65
C THR A 343 11.28 -17.07 -15.91
N ALA A 344 10.56 -15.98 -15.64
CA ALA A 344 11.10 -14.62 -15.77
C ALA A 344 12.26 -14.35 -14.79
N ALA A 345 12.32 -15.05 -13.66
CA ALA A 345 13.42 -15.00 -12.69
C ALA A 345 14.67 -15.81 -13.11
N GLY A 346 14.67 -16.40 -14.31
CA GLY A 346 15.82 -17.11 -14.87
C GLY A 346 15.72 -18.64 -14.85
N ALA A 347 14.58 -19.22 -14.45
CA ALA A 347 14.37 -20.64 -14.58
C ALA A 347 14.13 -21.02 -16.05
N LYS A 348 14.85 -22.01 -16.54
CA LYS A 348 14.64 -22.61 -17.86
C LYS A 348 13.30 -23.35 -17.93
N ARG A 349 13.02 -24.16 -16.92
CA ARG A 349 11.86 -25.05 -16.86
C ARG A 349 11.33 -25.15 -15.42
N VAL A 350 10.02 -25.25 -15.31
CA VAL A 350 9.32 -25.35 -14.01
C VAL A 350 8.34 -26.52 -14.04
N GLU A 351 8.43 -27.40 -13.05
CA GLU A 351 7.50 -28.49 -12.78
C GLU A 351 6.66 -28.14 -11.55
N ILE A 352 5.38 -27.88 -11.74
CA ILE A 352 4.46 -27.56 -10.64
C ILE A 352 3.64 -28.79 -10.27
N LYS A 353 3.69 -29.17 -8.98
CA LYS A 353 2.79 -30.15 -8.38
C LYS A 353 1.55 -29.49 -7.79
N SER A 354 1.72 -28.32 -7.18
CA SER A 354 0.68 -27.43 -6.66
C SER A 354 1.14 -25.97 -6.74
N PRO A 355 0.23 -24.98 -6.84
CA PRO A 355 -1.22 -25.17 -7.00
C PRO A 355 -1.61 -25.60 -8.41
N VAL A 356 -2.76 -26.26 -8.51
CA VAL A 356 -3.51 -26.40 -9.78
C VAL A 356 -4.46 -25.22 -9.92
N PHE A 357 -4.92 -24.95 -11.16
CA PHE A 357 -5.90 -23.90 -11.38
C PHE A 357 -7.18 -24.20 -10.56
N GLN A 358 -7.62 -23.20 -9.79
CA GLN A 358 -8.84 -23.29 -8.98
C GLN A 358 -9.58 -21.97 -9.01
N LYS A 359 -10.86 -22.01 -9.42
CA LYS A 359 -11.76 -20.87 -9.24
C LYS A 359 -12.12 -20.71 -7.78
N ILE A 360 -12.15 -19.48 -7.31
CA ILE A 360 -12.60 -19.14 -5.96
C ILE A 360 -13.82 -18.22 -5.99
N GLY A 361 -14.57 -18.19 -4.90
CA GLY A 361 -15.75 -17.35 -4.78
C GLY A 361 -15.40 -15.84 -4.82
N GLY A 362 -16.32 -15.02 -5.30
CA GLY A 362 -16.14 -13.57 -5.43
C GLY A 362 -15.90 -12.85 -4.10
N THR A 363 -16.17 -13.48 -2.96
CA THR A 363 -15.97 -12.99 -1.60
C THR A 363 -14.86 -13.73 -0.85
N SER A 364 -14.08 -14.55 -1.56
CA SER A 364 -13.01 -15.38 -1.00
C SER A 364 -11.63 -14.87 -1.40
N ILE A 365 -10.63 -15.24 -0.61
CA ILE A 365 -9.23 -14.95 -0.89
C ILE A 365 -8.41 -16.23 -0.92
N ALA A 366 -7.48 -16.33 -1.86
CA ALA A 366 -6.53 -17.42 -1.89
C ALA A 366 -5.42 -17.19 -0.85
N TYR A 367 -5.25 -18.14 0.08
CA TYR A 367 -4.27 -18.04 1.16
C TYR A 367 -3.22 -19.15 1.06
N CYS A 368 -1.95 -18.79 0.95
CA CYS A 368 -0.85 -19.75 0.84
C CYS A 368 -0.45 -20.23 2.24
N THR A 369 -0.59 -21.56 2.47
CA THR A 369 -0.28 -22.19 3.75
C THR A 369 1.14 -22.74 3.85
N SER A 370 1.75 -23.09 2.72
CA SER A 370 3.12 -23.62 2.68
C SER A 370 3.77 -23.43 1.32
N LYS A 371 5.10 -23.23 1.33
CA LYS A 371 5.93 -23.08 0.13
C LYS A 371 7.02 -24.15 0.16
N ASN A 372 7.06 -24.98 -0.87
CA ASN A 372 8.12 -25.97 -1.11
C ASN A 372 8.68 -25.74 -2.52
N VAL A 373 9.79 -25.02 -2.59
CA VAL A 373 10.46 -24.66 -3.85
C VAL A 373 11.79 -25.40 -3.89
N THR A 374 11.94 -26.29 -4.86
CA THR A 374 13.12 -27.17 -4.98
C THR A 374 13.91 -26.81 -6.23
N TYR A 375 15.20 -26.61 -6.07
CA TYR A 375 16.11 -26.52 -7.19
C TYR A 375 16.43 -27.96 -7.70
N GLY A 376 16.13 -28.21 -8.97
CA GLY A 376 16.29 -29.54 -9.61
C GLY A 376 17.64 -29.76 -10.29
N GLY A 377 18.45 -28.71 -10.38
CA GLY A 377 19.76 -28.76 -11.03
C GLY A 377 19.83 -27.95 -12.34
N VAL A 378 20.98 -28.03 -13.00
CA VAL A 378 21.17 -27.47 -14.35
C VAL A 378 20.78 -28.50 -15.42
N GLU A 379 20.23 -28.01 -16.52
CA GLU A 379 19.87 -28.81 -17.69
C GLU A 379 20.45 -28.19 -18.96
N ASP A 380 20.95 -29.02 -19.86
CA ASP A 380 21.35 -28.63 -21.22
C ASP A 380 20.12 -28.43 -22.10
N ASP A 381 20.25 -27.66 -23.19
CA ASP A 381 19.18 -27.44 -24.16
C ASP A 381 18.88 -28.70 -24.95
#